data_5a279d75c2d06c971b2955ee7155b381
#
_entry.id   5a279d75c2d06c971b2955ee7155b381
#
_cell.length_a   1.000
_cell.length_b   1.000
_cell.length_c   1.000
_cell.angle_alpha   90.00
_cell.angle_beta   90.00
_cell.angle_gamma   90.00
#
_symmetry.space_group_name_H-M   'P 1'
#
loop_
_entity.id
_entity.type
_entity.pdbx_description
1 polymer ?
#
loop_
_entity_poly.entity_id
_entity_poly.type
_entity_poly.pdbx_seq_one_letter_code
_entity_poly.pdbx_strand_id
1 'polypeptide(L)'
;MRLRAAMIGVAAAALSLSACTTMDGAGATASAGNVPQLQTAYGAVTGTREGASNDVNVFRGIRYAATTEGRRFQLAADPEPWTSARPATEFGSECPQRPSGDVPVFKSWENSVGTSEDCLFLNVWTRGLSDGKKRPIMVWLHGGGYVTGSGSSNGYDGSRLAERGDVVVVTLNHRLNGLGYSYLAGLSDDPKYADSGNLGSLDIVKALEWVRDHADEIGGDAGNVTIFGESGGAAKVSTLMGMEQAKGLFQRAIAQSGSMSLAGFTPRLATPLAKDLMATAGVSSVEELAAMPIDDFVAAMMKSRSKAAFYRPVVDGRSLTRQPYAPDANPVSADIPLLVGTNNNEMRLQGGLGSPENFALTWEQLPAKLTPFVDDADVGEIIAGMRKAHPDYDASDVFFQVATFRNYRNTALRQAERKSKQAAPVYMYRLDWKTPVEGGRLETPHALDIAFVFDNVARSLSYTGPETAQTKRMADLMADAWIAFARTGNPNTAALPQWPAYNVQQRATMIFDVDPEVVNDPDSAERELLQRLLPEGRSL
;
A
#
# COMPACT_ATOMS: atom_id res chain seq x y z
N MET A 1 29.10 33.61 59.04
CA MET A 1 28.89 33.50 60.54
C MET A 1 28.50 32.04 60.84
N ARG A 2 29.47 31.37 61.47
CA ARG A 2 29.40 30.29 62.51
C ARG A 2 28.37 29.18 62.30
N LEU A 3 28.83 27.96 61.87
CA LEU A 3 29.33 26.87 62.74
C LEU A 3 28.29 26.32 63.74
N ARG A 4 27.92 25.05 63.64
CA ARG A 4 28.43 23.97 64.48
C ARG A 4 27.84 22.60 64.09
N ALA A 5 28.81 21.68 63.98
CA ALA A 5 28.64 20.22 63.95
C ALA A 5 28.33 19.66 65.35
N ALA A 6 27.74 18.48 65.41
CA ALA A 6 27.96 17.53 66.51
C ALA A 6 27.79 16.11 66.02
N MET A 7 28.83 15.33 66.27
CA MET A 7 28.95 13.86 66.13
C MET A 7 28.38 13.12 67.38
N ILE A 8 28.39 11.81 67.20
CA ILE A 8 28.60 10.72 68.20
C ILE A 8 27.35 9.88 68.48
N GLY A 9 27.53 8.61 68.24
CA GLY A 9 27.24 7.50 69.07
C GLY A 9 27.11 6.13 68.39
N VAL A 10 28.24 5.40 68.42
CA VAL A 10 28.31 3.94 68.11
C VAL A 10 27.78 3.15 69.30
N ALA A 11 26.99 2.12 69.03
CA ALA A 11 26.84 0.97 69.96
C ALA A 11 26.57 -0.30 69.17
N ALA A 12 27.50 -1.24 69.29
CA ALA A 12 27.40 -2.61 68.82
C ALA A 12 26.86 -3.52 69.96
N ALA A 13 26.05 -4.50 69.63
CA ALA A 13 25.87 -5.75 70.40
C ALA A 13 25.09 -6.73 69.52
N ALA A 14 25.67 -7.74 69.08
CA ALA A 14 25.85 -9.14 69.39
C ALA A 14 24.60 -10.03 69.17
N LEU A 15 24.83 -10.92 68.24
CA LEU A 15 24.35 -12.29 67.98
C LEU A 15 23.21 -12.89 68.87
N SER A 16 22.21 -13.44 68.14
CA SER A 16 21.61 -14.71 68.43
C SER A 16 21.22 -15.50 67.17
N LEU A 17 21.86 -16.65 66.96
CA LEU A 17 21.45 -17.67 66.01
C LEU A 17 20.11 -18.27 66.47
N SER A 18 19.19 -18.43 65.51
CA SER A 18 18.13 -19.42 65.60
C SER A 18 17.84 -20.00 64.24
N ALA A 19 17.64 -21.28 64.22
CA ALA A 19 17.75 -22.23 63.15
C ALA A 19 16.65 -22.16 62.08
N CYS A 20 17.03 -22.72 60.95
CA CYS A 20 16.30 -23.20 59.79
C CYS A 20 14.81 -23.51 59.94
N THR A 21 14.02 -22.97 59.03
CA THR A 21 12.96 -23.70 58.34
C THR A 21 13.03 -23.37 56.87
N THR A 22 13.39 -24.37 56.07
CA THR A 22 13.30 -24.39 54.63
C THR A 22 11.84 -24.30 54.24
N MET A 23 11.42 -23.17 53.70
CA MET A 23 10.26 -23.11 52.82
C MET A 23 10.77 -23.10 51.39
N ASP A 24 10.54 -24.17 50.66
CA ASP A 24 10.63 -24.26 49.23
C ASP A 24 9.68 -23.23 48.60
N GLY A 25 10.16 -22.02 48.43
CA GLY A 25 9.58 -21.05 47.55
C GLY A 25 9.88 -21.49 46.11
N ALA A 26 8.95 -22.16 45.47
CA ALA A 26 8.96 -22.33 44.03
C ALA A 26 8.98 -20.91 43.42
N GLY A 27 10.17 -20.42 43.18
CA GLY A 27 10.37 -19.28 42.29
C GLY A 27 9.78 -19.66 40.95
N ALA A 28 8.64 -19.07 40.60
CA ALA A 28 8.15 -19.04 39.26
C ALA A 28 9.25 -18.39 38.43
N THR A 29 10.12 -19.20 37.87
CA THR A 29 10.94 -18.78 36.74
C THR A 29 9.95 -18.36 35.66
N ALA A 30 9.80 -17.04 35.45
CA ALA A 30 9.18 -16.54 34.25
C ALA A 30 9.86 -17.29 33.10
N SER A 31 9.13 -18.15 32.45
CA SER A 31 9.55 -18.82 31.21
C SER A 31 10.00 -17.69 30.30
N ALA A 32 11.29 -17.58 30.05
CA ALA A 32 11.81 -16.74 28.99
C ALA A 32 11.14 -17.26 27.73
N GLY A 33 10.07 -16.57 27.28
CA GLY A 33 9.29 -16.97 26.12
C GLY A 33 10.26 -17.14 24.95
N ASN A 34 10.28 -18.34 24.34
CA ASN A 34 11.15 -18.62 23.21
C ASN A 34 11.01 -17.50 22.18
N VAL A 35 12.12 -16.82 21.86
CA VAL A 35 12.20 -15.82 20.80
C VAL A 35 11.70 -16.48 19.51
N PRO A 36 10.72 -15.91 18.80
CA PRO A 36 10.24 -16.48 17.55
C PRO A 36 11.39 -16.64 16.56
N GLN A 37 11.50 -17.82 15.97
CA GLN A 37 12.50 -18.12 14.95
C GLN A 37 11.80 -18.63 13.69
N LEU A 38 12.18 -18.08 12.55
CA LEU A 38 11.71 -18.47 11.22
C LEU A 38 12.89 -19.01 10.43
N GLN A 39 12.75 -20.20 9.88
CA GLN A 39 13.72 -20.76 8.96
C GLN A 39 13.38 -20.31 7.54
N THR A 40 14.32 -19.66 6.86
CA THR A 40 14.20 -19.34 5.42
C THR A 40 15.13 -20.21 4.60
N ALA A 41 14.95 -20.22 3.28
CA ALA A 41 15.85 -20.92 2.35
C ALA A 41 17.30 -20.42 2.43
N TYR A 42 17.50 -19.20 2.93
CA TYR A 42 18.82 -18.57 3.00
C TYR A 42 19.46 -18.66 4.39
N GLY A 43 18.67 -18.94 5.43
CA GLY A 43 19.13 -19.05 6.81
C GLY A 43 18.03 -18.66 7.80
N ALA A 44 18.28 -18.89 9.09
CA ALA A 44 17.31 -18.56 10.14
C ALA A 44 17.27 -17.06 10.44
N VAL A 45 16.08 -16.56 10.85
CA VAL A 45 15.88 -15.22 11.39
C VAL A 45 15.14 -15.28 12.71
N THR A 46 15.40 -14.33 13.62
CA THR A 46 14.71 -14.20 14.91
C THR A 46 13.86 -12.94 14.94
N GLY A 47 12.64 -13.05 15.42
CA GLY A 47 11.66 -11.96 15.49
C GLY A 47 11.30 -11.54 16.92
N THR A 48 10.18 -10.83 17.04
CA THR A 48 9.57 -10.41 18.30
C THR A 48 8.16 -11.00 18.44
N ARG A 49 7.54 -10.81 19.62
CA ARG A 49 6.11 -11.07 19.81
C ARG A 49 5.39 -9.78 20.09
N GLU A 50 4.21 -9.63 19.51
CA GLU A 50 3.36 -8.44 19.62
C GLU A 50 1.87 -8.85 19.67
N GLY A 51 0.98 -7.85 19.52
CA GLY A 51 -0.47 -8.04 19.65
C GLY A 51 -0.96 -7.87 21.07
N ALA A 52 -2.27 -7.73 21.25
CA ALA A 52 -2.88 -7.52 22.56
C ALA A 52 -2.66 -8.72 23.52
N SER A 53 -2.61 -9.93 22.95
CA SER A 53 -2.35 -11.18 23.68
C SER A 53 -0.88 -11.61 23.65
N ASN A 54 0.01 -10.81 23.05
CA ASN A 54 1.44 -11.13 22.83
C ASN A 54 1.65 -12.50 22.12
N ASP A 55 0.76 -12.83 21.21
CA ASP A 55 0.73 -14.10 20.48
C ASP A 55 0.97 -13.98 18.97
N VAL A 56 1.21 -12.76 18.48
CA VAL A 56 1.61 -12.51 17.09
C VAL A 56 3.13 -12.54 17.00
N ASN A 57 3.68 -13.46 16.24
CA ASN A 57 5.10 -13.49 15.88
C ASN A 57 5.34 -12.45 14.78
N VAL A 58 6.33 -11.60 14.98
CA VAL A 58 6.63 -10.47 14.09
C VAL A 58 8.08 -10.53 13.64
N PHE A 59 8.28 -10.47 12.34
CA PHE A 59 9.60 -10.41 11.72
C PHE A 59 9.64 -9.18 10.82
N ARG A 60 10.60 -8.29 11.05
CA ARG A 60 10.81 -7.06 10.29
C ARG A 60 12.17 -7.09 9.60
N GLY A 61 12.21 -6.70 8.33
CA GLY A 61 13.45 -6.63 7.57
C GLY A 61 13.99 -7.99 7.14
N ILE A 62 13.13 -8.97 6.82
CA ILE A 62 13.56 -10.21 6.19
C ILE A 62 14.00 -9.91 4.76
N ARG A 63 15.21 -10.27 4.42
CA ARG A 63 15.76 -10.10 3.07
C ARG A 63 15.17 -11.15 2.13
N TYR A 64 14.42 -10.73 1.11
CA TYR A 64 13.90 -11.63 0.07
C TYR A 64 14.75 -11.62 -1.21
N ALA A 65 15.61 -10.63 -1.39
CA ALA A 65 16.56 -10.53 -2.49
C ALA A 65 17.86 -9.86 -2.03
N ALA A 66 18.94 -10.06 -2.79
CA ALA A 66 20.23 -9.41 -2.56
C ALA A 66 20.15 -7.90 -2.76
N THR A 67 21.12 -7.15 -2.21
CA THR A 67 21.27 -5.73 -2.50
C THR A 67 21.35 -5.45 -4.00
N THR A 68 20.78 -4.33 -4.43
CA THR A 68 20.89 -3.87 -5.82
C THR A 68 22.08 -2.94 -6.05
N GLU A 69 22.85 -2.64 -5.02
CA GLU A 69 24.10 -1.91 -5.12
C GLU A 69 25.07 -2.63 -6.06
N GLY A 70 25.65 -1.90 -7.01
CA GLY A 70 26.48 -2.47 -8.08
C GLY A 70 25.74 -3.32 -9.13
N ARG A 71 24.44 -3.49 -8.98
CA ARG A 71 23.55 -4.26 -9.88
C ARG A 71 22.32 -3.45 -10.32
N ARG A 72 22.44 -2.13 -10.31
CA ARG A 72 21.34 -1.23 -10.69
C ARG A 72 20.81 -1.57 -12.08
N PHE A 73 19.50 -1.49 -12.25
CA PHE A 73 18.75 -1.79 -13.47
C PHE A 73 18.79 -3.25 -13.94
N GLN A 74 19.19 -4.18 -13.07
CA GLN A 74 19.15 -5.62 -13.32
C GLN A 74 18.08 -6.29 -12.45
N LEU A 75 17.70 -7.52 -12.82
CA LEU A 75 16.81 -8.35 -12.03
C LEU A 75 17.39 -8.58 -10.62
N ALA A 76 16.51 -8.65 -9.62
CA ALA A 76 16.88 -8.97 -8.26
C ALA A 76 17.47 -10.40 -8.20
N ALA A 77 18.62 -10.55 -7.51
CA ALA A 77 19.26 -11.84 -7.28
C ALA A 77 18.84 -12.42 -5.93
N ASP A 78 19.08 -13.71 -5.75
CA ASP A 78 18.92 -14.37 -4.46
C ASP A 78 19.93 -13.83 -3.43
N PRO A 79 19.53 -13.72 -2.14
CA PRO A 79 20.45 -13.40 -1.07
C PRO A 79 21.53 -14.49 -0.90
N GLU A 80 22.71 -14.07 -0.47
CA GLU A 80 23.73 -15.03 -0.03
C GLU A 80 23.26 -15.76 1.24
N PRO A 81 23.33 -17.11 1.29
CA PRO A 81 22.96 -17.88 2.47
C PRO A 81 23.81 -17.52 3.70
N TRP A 82 23.19 -17.68 4.88
CA TRP A 82 23.88 -17.47 6.16
C TRP A 82 23.63 -18.64 7.12
N THR A 83 24.59 -18.88 8.02
CA THR A 83 24.57 -20.03 8.92
C THR A 83 24.12 -19.72 10.34
N SER A 84 24.32 -18.48 10.83
CA SER A 84 23.87 -18.03 12.13
C SER A 84 22.56 -17.25 12.02
N ALA A 85 21.62 -17.47 12.94
CA ALA A 85 20.35 -16.72 12.93
C ALA A 85 20.59 -15.22 12.97
N ARG A 86 19.93 -14.48 12.07
CA ARG A 86 19.99 -13.03 11.98
C ARG A 86 18.78 -12.38 12.66
N PRO A 87 18.93 -11.24 13.36
CA PRO A 87 17.79 -10.52 13.88
C PRO A 87 16.92 -9.97 12.74
N ALA A 88 15.61 -10.13 12.87
CA ALA A 88 14.56 -9.55 12.04
C ALA A 88 13.57 -8.81 12.95
N THR A 89 14.10 -7.87 13.75
CA THR A 89 13.38 -7.12 14.78
C THR A 89 13.13 -5.67 14.40
N GLU A 90 13.79 -5.19 13.35
CA GLU A 90 13.71 -3.83 12.83
C GLU A 90 13.42 -3.85 11.34
N PHE A 91 12.71 -2.82 10.86
CA PHE A 91 12.45 -2.68 9.43
C PHE A 91 13.76 -2.45 8.67
N GLY A 92 13.86 -3.04 7.48
CA GLY A 92 14.93 -2.74 6.54
C GLY A 92 14.78 -1.36 5.91
N SER A 93 15.87 -0.85 5.33
CA SER A 93 15.89 0.45 4.64
C SER A 93 14.83 0.54 3.55
N GLU A 94 14.30 1.72 3.34
CA GLU A 94 13.46 2.04 2.17
C GLU A 94 14.31 2.10 0.90
N CYS A 95 13.70 1.85 -0.24
CA CYS A 95 14.38 2.06 -1.52
C CYS A 95 14.61 3.57 -1.77
N PRO A 96 15.71 3.95 -2.46
CA PRO A 96 16.04 5.36 -2.68
C PRO A 96 14.89 6.10 -3.36
N GLN A 97 14.48 7.18 -2.73
CA GLN A 97 13.32 7.97 -3.11
C GLN A 97 13.49 9.42 -2.60
N ARG A 98 12.68 10.34 -3.14
CA ARG A 98 12.61 11.67 -2.53
C ARG A 98 12.03 11.56 -1.10
N PRO A 99 12.41 12.43 -0.18
CA PRO A 99 11.71 12.52 1.10
C PRO A 99 10.20 12.70 0.88
N SER A 100 9.39 11.96 1.62
CA SER A 100 7.95 12.23 1.68
C SER A 100 7.78 13.66 2.17
N GLY A 101 6.92 14.45 1.51
CA GLY A 101 6.57 15.78 2.00
C GLY A 101 5.92 15.68 3.38
N ASP A 102 6.03 16.72 4.19
CA ASP A 102 5.32 16.82 5.47
C ASP A 102 3.82 16.97 5.18
N VAL A 103 3.11 15.85 5.18
CA VAL A 103 1.65 15.79 5.02
C VAL A 103 1.05 15.49 6.39
N PRO A 104 0.41 16.47 7.06
CA PRO A 104 0.02 16.35 8.47
C PRO A 104 -0.81 15.11 8.80
N VAL A 105 -1.69 14.68 7.90
CA VAL A 105 -2.54 13.50 8.14
C VAL A 105 -1.77 12.19 8.12
N PHE A 106 -0.59 12.12 7.50
CA PHE A 106 0.26 10.92 7.50
C PHE A 106 1.26 10.88 8.66
N LYS A 107 1.30 11.90 9.50
CA LYS A 107 2.30 12.04 10.57
C LYS A 107 2.35 10.85 11.52
N SER A 108 1.19 10.27 11.85
CA SER A 108 1.14 9.07 12.71
C SER A 108 1.66 7.79 12.02
N TRP A 109 1.79 7.81 10.68
CA TRP A 109 2.26 6.69 9.88
C TRP A 109 3.76 6.76 9.56
N GLU A 110 4.40 7.90 9.84
CA GLU A 110 5.83 8.08 9.56
C GLU A 110 6.68 7.07 10.36
N ASN A 111 7.67 6.52 9.68
CA ASN A 111 8.69 5.68 10.26
C ASN A 111 10.02 5.98 9.57
N SER A 112 11.04 6.34 10.32
CA SER A 112 12.34 6.78 9.79
C SER A 112 13.33 5.64 9.81
N VAL A 113 13.41 4.89 8.71
CA VAL A 113 14.37 3.79 8.56
C VAL A 113 15.53 4.09 7.59
N GLY A 114 15.55 5.31 7.02
CA GLY A 114 16.54 5.71 6.02
C GLY A 114 16.37 5.00 4.67
N THR A 115 17.11 5.45 3.65
CA THR A 115 17.05 4.89 2.29
C THR A 115 18.38 4.23 1.91
N SER A 116 18.31 3.14 1.13
CA SER A 116 19.48 2.42 0.61
C SER A 116 19.11 1.66 -0.65
N GLU A 117 20.06 1.37 -1.54
CA GLU A 117 19.88 0.38 -2.62
C GLU A 117 19.78 -1.06 -2.08
N ASP A 118 20.18 -1.27 -0.81
CA ASP A 118 19.90 -2.47 -0.04
C ASP A 118 18.53 -2.34 0.64
N CYS A 119 17.45 -2.49 -0.15
CA CYS A 119 16.09 -2.20 0.27
C CYS A 119 15.08 -3.34 0.04
N LEU A 120 15.49 -4.45 -0.54
CA LEU A 120 14.58 -5.53 -0.91
C LEU A 120 14.27 -6.43 0.29
N PHE A 121 13.46 -5.89 1.20
CA PHE A 121 13.02 -6.51 2.44
C PHE A 121 11.51 -6.68 2.49
N LEU A 122 11.06 -7.69 3.25
CA LEU A 122 9.67 -7.87 3.63
C LEU A 122 9.52 -8.05 5.13
N ASN A 123 8.29 -7.91 5.62
CA ASN A 123 7.92 -8.05 7.02
C ASN A 123 6.76 -9.04 7.13
N VAL A 124 6.72 -9.81 8.22
CA VAL A 124 5.71 -10.86 8.44
C VAL A 124 5.09 -10.73 9.83
N TRP A 125 3.78 -10.81 9.90
CA TRP A 125 3.00 -10.94 11.14
C TRP A 125 2.17 -12.22 11.05
N THR A 126 2.30 -13.11 12.03
CA THR A 126 1.58 -14.39 12.06
C THR A 126 1.38 -14.90 13.48
N ARG A 127 0.26 -15.53 13.75
CA ARG A 127 -0.01 -16.16 15.06
C ARG A 127 0.63 -17.54 15.22
N GLY A 128 1.17 -18.14 14.16
CA GLY A 128 1.79 -19.46 14.25
C GLY A 128 2.84 -19.68 13.18
N LEU A 129 3.91 -20.39 13.56
CA LEU A 129 5.00 -20.77 12.67
C LEU A 129 4.99 -22.27 12.51
N SER A 130 5.04 -22.79 11.27
CA SER A 130 5.12 -24.24 10.98
C SER A 130 4.06 -25.09 11.75
N ASP A 131 2.89 -24.52 12.06
CA ASP A 131 1.85 -25.16 12.86
C ASP A 131 0.78 -25.90 12.04
N GLY A 132 0.92 -25.92 10.72
CA GLY A 132 0.07 -26.63 9.78
C GLY A 132 -1.35 -26.05 9.60
N LYS A 133 -1.67 -24.87 10.18
CA LYS A 133 -3.02 -24.29 10.12
C LYS A 133 -3.43 -23.73 8.78
N LYS A 134 -2.49 -23.53 7.86
CA LYS A 134 -2.80 -23.06 6.49
C LYS A 134 -3.61 -21.76 6.46
N ARG A 135 -3.13 -20.72 7.17
CA ARG A 135 -3.77 -19.40 7.21
C ARG A 135 -3.79 -18.73 5.84
N PRO A 136 -4.84 -17.95 5.50
CA PRO A 136 -4.76 -17.04 4.36
C PRO A 136 -3.56 -16.08 4.53
N ILE A 137 -2.85 -15.81 3.45
CA ILE A 137 -1.74 -14.84 3.43
C ILE A 137 -2.24 -13.58 2.73
N MET A 138 -2.08 -12.43 3.38
CA MET A 138 -2.44 -11.11 2.85
C MET A 138 -1.16 -10.31 2.62
N VAL A 139 -0.82 -10.05 1.35
CA VAL A 139 0.41 -9.35 0.96
C VAL A 139 0.08 -7.91 0.57
N TRP A 140 0.54 -6.96 1.38
CA TRP A 140 0.32 -5.55 1.17
C TRP A 140 1.33 -4.93 0.22
N LEU A 141 0.83 -4.19 -0.76
CA LEU A 141 1.60 -3.36 -1.69
C LEU A 141 1.33 -1.88 -1.37
N HIS A 142 2.35 -1.19 -0.87
CA HIS A 142 2.23 0.20 -0.40
C HIS A 142 1.89 1.20 -1.52
N GLY A 143 1.27 2.32 -1.14
CA GLY A 143 0.97 3.46 -2.01
C GLY A 143 2.18 4.31 -2.40
N GLY A 144 1.93 5.59 -2.72
CA GLY A 144 2.98 6.52 -3.16
C GLY A 144 3.30 6.45 -4.66
N GLY A 145 2.33 6.02 -5.47
CA GLY A 145 2.51 5.80 -6.90
C GLY A 145 3.51 4.68 -7.15
N TYR A 146 4.39 4.92 -8.11
CA TYR A 146 5.57 4.08 -8.37
C TYR A 146 6.87 4.76 -7.93
N VAL A 147 6.78 5.78 -7.06
CA VAL A 147 7.89 6.72 -6.83
C VAL A 147 8.32 6.86 -5.39
N THR A 148 7.42 6.63 -4.43
CA THR A 148 7.68 6.76 -2.98
C THR A 148 6.96 5.65 -2.21
N GLY A 149 7.25 5.57 -0.90
CA GLY A 149 6.61 4.63 0.01
C GLY A 149 7.48 3.45 0.39
N SER A 150 7.03 2.70 1.37
CA SER A 150 7.69 1.49 1.86
C SER A 150 6.70 0.60 2.61
N GLY A 151 7.10 -0.64 2.88
CA GLY A 151 6.35 -1.57 3.72
C GLY A 151 6.55 -1.33 5.22
N SER A 152 7.27 -0.28 5.62
CA SER A 152 7.63 0.01 7.02
C SER A 152 6.73 1.01 7.72
N SER A 153 5.74 1.60 7.02
CA SER A 153 4.82 2.59 7.61
C SER A 153 4.03 2.02 8.79
N ASN A 154 3.90 2.80 9.87
CA ASN A 154 3.09 2.43 11.04
C ASN A 154 1.61 2.19 10.71
N GLY A 155 1.09 2.80 9.65
CA GLY A 155 -0.28 2.55 9.15
C GLY A 155 -0.49 1.14 8.61
N TYR A 156 0.58 0.44 8.26
CA TYR A 156 0.55 -0.92 7.69
C TYR A 156 0.99 -2.00 8.70
N ASP A 157 1.05 -1.69 9.99
CA ASP A 157 1.34 -2.70 11.02
C ASP A 157 0.30 -3.83 10.97
N GLY A 158 0.78 -5.05 10.72
CA GLY A 158 -0.08 -6.21 10.49
C GLY A 158 -0.56 -6.91 11.75
N SER A 159 -0.12 -6.48 12.96
CA SER A 159 -0.40 -7.19 14.20
C SER A 159 -1.89 -7.35 14.47
N ARG A 160 -2.66 -6.26 14.32
CA ARG A 160 -4.10 -6.26 14.58
C ARG A 160 -4.86 -7.12 13.58
N LEU A 161 -4.51 -7.02 12.31
CA LEU A 161 -5.17 -7.80 11.26
C LEU A 161 -4.85 -9.30 11.40
N ALA A 162 -3.60 -9.65 11.72
CA ALA A 162 -3.18 -11.03 11.99
C ALA A 162 -3.88 -11.61 13.24
N GLU A 163 -3.97 -10.84 14.33
CA GLU A 163 -4.65 -11.24 15.57
C GLU A 163 -6.15 -11.44 15.33
N ARG A 164 -6.81 -10.46 14.67
CA ARG A 164 -8.25 -10.45 14.40
C ARG A 164 -8.67 -11.59 13.49
N GLY A 165 -7.95 -11.76 12.39
CA GLY A 165 -8.34 -12.69 11.32
C GLY A 165 -7.70 -14.06 11.41
N ASP A 166 -6.77 -14.34 12.34
CA ASP A 166 -5.87 -15.49 12.22
C ASP A 166 -5.37 -15.67 10.77
N VAL A 167 -4.81 -14.59 10.22
CA VAL A 167 -4.21 -14.51 8.88
C VAL A 167 -2.71 -14.21 9.01
N VAL A 168 -1.95 -14.52 7.97
CA VAL A 168 -0.59 -14.03 7.83
C VAL A 168 -0.63 -12.70 7.08
N VAL A 169 0.00 -11.65 7.61
CA VAL A 169 0.15 -10.37 6.93
C VAL A 169 1.59 -10.19 6.53
N VAL A 170 1.81 -9.80 5.28
CA VAL A 170 3.13 -9.50 4.72
C VAL A 170 3.11 -8.10 4.15
N THR A 171 4.11 -7.26 4.48
CA THR A 171 4.40 -6.01 3.79
C THR A 171 5.79 -6.08 3.16
N LEU A 172 6.06 -5.32 2.12
CA LEU A 172 7.34 -5.41 1.42
C LEU A 172 7.78 -4.07 0.80
N ASN A 173 9.08 -3.94 0.60
CA ASN A 173 9.69 -2.91 -0.23
C ASN A 173 9.98 -3.48 -1.61
N HIS A 174 10.02 -2.62 -2.61
CA HIS A 174 10.44 -2.92 -3.98
C HIS A 174 11.04 -1.65 -4.59
N ARG A 175 11.86 -1.77 -5.64
CA ARG A 175 12.43 -0.61 -6.31
C ARG A 175 11.36 0.33 -6.86
N LEU A 176 11.63 1.61 -6.76
CA LEU A 176 10.73 2.71 -7.08
C LEU A 176 11.35 3.60 -8.17
N ASN A 177 10.56 4.51 -8.68
CA ASN A 177 10.99 5.61 -9.55
C ASN A 177 11.89 5.15 -10.71
N GLY A 178 12.94 5.90 -11.03
CA GLY A 178 13.87 5.55 -12.09
C GLY A 178 14.64 4.26 -11.85
N LEU A 179 14.81 3.83 -10.59
CA LEU A 179 15.48 2.57 -10.23
C LEU A 179 14.63 1.35 -10.58
N GLY A 180 13.30 1.48 -10.46
CA GLY A 180 12.34 0.41 -10.71
C GLY A 180 11.67 0.43 -12.08
N TYR A 181 11.65 1.60 -12.75
CA TYR A 181 10.77 1.80 -13.91
C TYR A 181 11.37 2.65 -15.05
N SER A 182 12.70 2.82 -15.12
CA SER A 182 13.35 3.43 -16.29
C SER A 182 13.47 2.43 -17.43
N TYR A 183 12.82 2.70 -18.57
CA TYR A 183 12.90 1.84 -19.74
C TYR A 183 14.21 2.07 -20.50
N LEU A 184 15.23 1.28 -20.16
CA LEU A 184 16.59 1.36 -20.71
C LEU A 184 16.85 0.32 -21.82
N ALA A 185 15.97 -0.66 -21.99
CA ALA A 185 16.10 -1.74 -22.96
C ALA A 185 16.27 -1.25 -24.42
N GLY A 186 15.77 -0.05 -24.76
CA GLY A 186 15.96 0.54 -26.08
C GLY A 186 17.20 1.45 -26.20
N LEU A 187 18.02 1.54 -25.12
CA LEU A 187 19.17 2.43 -25.02
C LEU A 187 20.49 1.69 -24.78
N SER A 188 20.45 0.39 -24.54
CA SER A 188 21.60 -0.49 -24.43
C SER A 188 21.27 -1.85 -25.06
N ASP A 189 22.25 -2.44 -25.74
CA ASP A 189 22.16 -3.80 -26.32
C ASP A 189 22.47 -4.90 -25.29
N ASP A 190 22.88 -4.52 -24.07
CA ASP A 190 23.18 -5.49 -23.01
C ASP A 190 21.88 -6.11 -22.47
N PRO A 191 21.67 -7.43 -22.60
CA PRO A 191 20.43 -8.10 -22.22
C PRO A 191 20.11 -7.99 -20.71
N LYS A 192 21.07 -7.63 -19.85
CA LYS A 192 20.83 -7.41 -18.42
C LYS A 192 19.88 -6.26 -18.13
N TYR A 193 19.67 -5.33 -19.08
CA TYR A 193 18.77 -4.19 -18.95
C TYR A 193 17.41 -4.40 -19.65
N ALA A 194 17.18 -5.59 -20.20
CA ALA A 194 15.99 -5.88 -21.00
C ALA A 194 14.66 -5.66 -20.25
N ASP A 195 14.65 -5.89 -18.93
CA ASP A 195 13.46 -5.79 -18.07
C ASP A 195 13.44 -4.49 -17.23
N SER A 196 14.33 -3.53 -17.52
CA SER A 196 14.56 -2.30 -16.72
C SER A 196 13.31 -1.44 -16.52
N GLY A 197 12.35 -1.49 -17.44
CA GLY A 197 11.08 -0.75 -17.35
C GLY A 197 10.08 -1.29 -16.31
N ASN A 198 10.34 -2.49 -15.74
CA ASN A 198 9.39 -3.18 -14.86
C ASN A 198 10.03 -3.80 -13.61
N LEU A 199 11.26 -3.41 -13.26
CA LEU A 199 12.01 -4.04 -12.18
C LEU A 199 11.30 -3.94 -10.83
N GLY A 200 10.64 -2.81 -10.52
CA GLY A 200 9.89 -2.70 -9.29
C GLY A 200 8.72 -3.69 -9.20
N SER A 201 8.06 -3.98 -10.33
CA SER A 201 7.02 -5.01 -10.38
C SER A 201 7.60 -6.42 -10.31
N LEU A 202 8.76 -6.65 -10.91
CA LEU A 202 9.48 -7.93 -10.84
C LEU A 202 10.09 -8.20 -9.45
N ASP A 203 10.45 -7.15 -8.70
CA ASP A 203 10.81 -7.27 -7.29
C ASP A 203 9.62 -7.77 -6.45
N ILE A 204 8.39 -7.29 -6.75
CA ILE A 204 7.19 -7.80 -6.09
C ILE A 204 6.93 -9.26 -6.45
N VAL A 205 7.12 -9.65 -7.72
CA VAL A 205 7.06 -11.07 -8.15
C VAL A 205 8.03 -11.90 -7.33
N LYS A 206 9.30 -11.45 -7.20
CA LYS A 206 10.32 -12.12 -6.39
C LYS A 206 9.93 -12.27 -4.92
N ALA A 207 9.31 -11.23 -4.33
CA ALA A 207 8.80 -11.31 -2.96
C ALA A 207 7.61 -12.29 -2.84
N LEU A 208 6.73 -12.35 -3.84
CA LEU A 208 5.63 -13.33 -3.87
C LEU A 208 6.14 -14.77 -4.06
N GLU A 209 7.21 -14.98 -4.82
CA GLU A 209 7.93 -16.26 -4.89
C GLU A 209 8.46 -16.65 -3.51
N TRP A 210 9.08 -15.71 -2.79
CA TRP A 210 9.53 -15.93 -1.42
C TRP A 210 8.35 -16.33 -0.51
N VAL A 211 7.22 -15.64 -0.59
CA VAL A 211 6.00 -15.96 0.18
C VAL A 211 5.49 -17.37 -0.14
N ARG A 212 5.44 -17.76 -1.41
CA ARG A 212 5.07 -19.13 -1.83
C ARG A 212 5.99 -20.17 -1.22
N ASP A 213 7.30 -19.95 -1.32
CA ASP A 213 8.34 -20.90 -0.94
C ASP A 213 8.49 -21.05 0.60
N HIS A 214 8.00 -20.08 1.38
CA HIS A 214 8.05 -20.07 2.85
C HIS A 214 6.66 -20.05 3.49
N ALA A 215 5.60 -20.35 2.74
CA ALA A 215 4.23 -20.28 3.24
C ALA A 215 4.01 -21.16 4.48
N ASP A 216 4.54 -22.38 4.48
CA ASP A 216 4.41 -23.32 5.59
C ASP A 216 5.17 -22.82 6.83
N GLU A 217 6.36 -22.28 6.66
CA GLU A 217 7.20 -21.76 7.75
C GLU A 217 6.54 -20.57 8.45
N ILE A 218 5.88 -19.69 7.70
CA ILE A 218 5.13 -18.56 8.28
C ILE A 218 3.71 -18.94 8.71
N GLY A 219 3.35 -20.25 8.66
CA GLY A 219 2.04 -20.78 9.07
C GLY A 219 0.89 -20.43 8.14
N GLY A 220 1.19 -20.09 6.88
CA GLY A 220 0.25 -19.71 5.84
C GLY A 220 -0.04 -20.81 4.83
N ASP A 221 -0.83 -20.47 3.81
CA ASP A 221 -1.20 -21.32 2.69
C ASP A 221 -0.80 -20.68 1.37
N ALA A 222 0.18 -21.26 0.67
CA ALA A 222 0.61 -20.80 -0.66
C ALA A 222 -0.52 -20.85 -1.71
N GLY A 223 -1.56 -21.67 -1.51
CA GLY A 223 -2.76 -21.73 -2.32
C GLY A 223 -3.84 -20.70 -1.94
N ASN A 224 -3.58 -19.85 -0.96
CA ASN A 224 -4.53 -18.87 -0.44
C ASN A 224 -3.87 -17.51 -0.16
N VAL A 225 -3.25 -16.94 -1.18
CA VAL A 225 -2.58 -15.64 -1.13
C VAL A 225 -3.48 -14.57 -1.74
N THR A 226 -3.67 -13.48 -1.02
CA THR A 226 -4.37 -12.27 -1.48
C THR A 226 -3.38 -11.11 -1.55
N ILE A 227 -3.18 -10.53 -2.72
CA ILE A 227 -2.46 -9.26 -2.87
C ILE A 227 -3.44 -8.11 -2.68
N PHE A 228 -3.07 -7.11 -1.88
CA PHE A 228 -3.90 -5.93 -1.69
C PHE A 228 -3.05 -4.67 -1.57
N GLY A 229 -3.61 -3.55 -1.95
CA GLY A 229 -2.87 -2.29 -1.94
C GLY A 229 -3.75 -1.10 -2.23
N GLU A 230 -3.30 0.07 -1.81
CA GLU A 230 -4.00 1.32 -1.96
C GLU A 230 -3.21 2.27 -2.86
N SER A 231 -3.91 3.13 -3.63
CA SER A 231 -3.28 4.13 -4.51
C SER A 231 -2.31 3.49 -5.52
N GLY A 232 -1.05 3.87 -5.48
CA GLY A 232 0.01 3.21 -6.24
C GLY A 232 0.11 1.71 -5.97
N GLY A 233 -0.25 1.25 -4.76
CA GLY A 233 -0.34 -0.17 -4.41
C GLY A 233 -1.43 -0.89 -5.20
N ALA A 234 -2.59 -0.28 -5.35
CA ALA A 234 -3.67 -0.82 -6.19
C ALA A 234 -3.27 -0.87 -7.67
N ALA A 235 -2.51 0.12 -8.14
CA ALA A 235 -1.95 0.10 -9.49
C ALA A 235 -0.94 -1.06 -9.68
N LYS A 236 -0.13 -1.36 -8.65
CA LYS A 236 0.79 -2.52 -8.64
C LYS A 236 0.00 -3.84 -8.63
N VAL A 237 -1.06 -3.95 -7.80
CA VAL A 237 -1.99 -5.10 -7.84
C VAL A 237 -2.50 -5.31 -9.27
N SER A 238 -2.98 -4.25 -9.90
CA SER A 238 -3.52 -4.30 -11.26
C SER A 238 -2.48 -4.70 -12.30
N THR A 239 -1.24 -4.23 -12.13
CA THR A 239 -0.10 -4.60 -13.00
C THR A 239 0.21 -6.09 -12.87
N LEU A 240 0.32 -6.60 -11.64
CA LEU A 240 0.59 -8.02 -11.38
C LEU A 240 -0.50 -8.95 -11.95
N MET A 241 -1.76 -8.52 -11.92
CA MET A 241 -2.86 -9.23 -12.56
C MET A 241 -2.73 -9.32 -14.10
N GLY A 242 -1.83 -8.56 -14.70
CA GLY A 242 -1.49 -8.60 -16.14
C GLY A 242 -0.15 -9.26 -16.47
N MET A 243 0.61 -9.74 -15.46
CA MET A 243 1.96 -10.30 -15.64
C MET A 243 1.95 -11.84 -15.58
N GLU A 244 2.44 -12.51 -16.63
CA GLU A 244 2.56 -13.98 -16.65
C GLU A 244 3.46 -14.51 -15.54
N GLN A 245 4.51 -13.77 -15.17
CA GLN A 245 5.44 -14.15 -14.10
C GLN A 245 4.77 -14.15 -12.71
N ALA A 246 3.66 -13.41 -12.53
CA ALA A 246 2.91 -13.38 -11.29
C ALA A 246 1.80 -14.46 -11.21
N LYS A 247 1.56 -15.18 -12.33
CA LYS A 247 0.51 -16.20 -12.42
C LYS A 247 0.75 -17.33 -11.42
N GLY A 248 -0.29 -17.61 -10.62
CA GLY A 248 -0.24 -18.66 -9.60
C GLY A 248 0.40 -18.26 -8.28
N LEU A 249 1.00 -17.07 -8.18
CA LEU A 249 1.59 -16.55 -6.93
C LEU A 249 0.54 -15.93 -5.99
N PHE A 250 -0.64 -15.66 -6.47
CA PHE A 250 -1.78 -15.20 -5.67
C PHE A 250 -3.10 -15.72 -6.27
N GLN A 251 -4.13 -15.82 -5.43
CA GLN A 251 -5.45 -16.35 -5.77
C GLN A 251 -6.55 -15.30 -5.66
N ARG A 252 -6.27 -14.12 -5.07
CA ARG A 252 -7.23 -13.01 -4.92
C ARG A 252 -6.51 -11.68 -4.98
N ALA A 253 -7.25 -10.65 -5.35
CA ALA A 253 -6.71 -9.29 -5.48
C ALA A 253 -7.69 -8.26 -4.90
N ILE A 254 -7.14 -7.24 -4.19
CA ILE A 254 -7.90 -6.10 -3.71
C ILE A 254 -7.20 -4.82 -4.17
N ALA A 255 -7.92 -3.96 -4.88
CA ALA A 255 -7.41 -2.71 -5.42
C ALA A 255 -8.16 -1.51 -4.82
N GLN A 256 -7.53 -0.79 -3.90
CA GLN A 256 -8.10 0.34 -3.18
C GLN A 256 -7.63 1.66 -3.81
N SER A 257 -8.54 2.47 -4.34
CA SER A 257 -8.24 3.83 -4.87
C SER A 257 -7.12 3.89 -5.92
N GLY A 258 -7.12 2.96 -6.87
CA GLY A 258 -6.08 2.84 -7.89
C GLY A 258 -6.22 3.84 -9.02
N SER A 259 -5.44 4.93 -9.04
CA SER A 259 -5.51 5.96 -10.07
C SER A 259 -4.86 5.56 -11.41
N MET A 260 -3.88 4.67 -11.41
CA MET A 260 -3.08 4.26 -12.58
C MET A 260 -3.28 2.79 -12.97
N SER A 261 -4.39 2.19 -12.53
CA SER A 261 -4.60 0.74 -12.62
C SER A 261 -4.91 0.22 -14.03
N LEU A 262 -5.33 1.06 -14.95
CA LEU A 262 -5.81 0.61 -16.27
C LEU A 262 -4.69 0.34 -17.28
N ALA A 263 -3.63 1.15 -17.26
CA ALA A 263 -2.60 1.11 -18.29
C ALA A 263 -1.23 1.54 -17.80
N GLY A 264 -0.20 0.83 -18.28
CA GLY A 264 1.20 1.23 -18.21
C GLY A 264 1.64 2.07 -19.42
N PHE A 265 2.91 2.45 -19.43
CA PHE A 265 3.51 3.12 -20.59
C PHE A 265 3.78 2.14 -21.73
N THR A 266 3.91 2.70 -22.93
CA THR A 266 4.51 1.98 -24.05
C THR A 266 6.00 2.37 -24.17
N PRO A 267 6.84 1.56 -24.84
CA PRO A 267 8.24 1.93 -25.12
C PRO A 267 8.37 3.31 -25.78
N ARG A 268 7.42 3.68 -26.65
CA ARG A 268 7.38 5.00 -27.33
C ARG A 268 7.26 6.16 -26.34
N LEU A 269 6.54 5.99 -25.25
CA LEU A 269 6.38 7.00 -24.19
C LEU A 269 7.53 6.94 -23.16
N ALA A 270 8.01 5.75 -22.83
CA ALA A 270 9.01 5.56 -21.78
C ALA A 270 10.44 5.89 -22.22
N THR A 271 10.82 5.58 -23.47
CA THR A 271 12.19 5.84 -23.99
C THR A 271 12.60 7.32 -23.93
N PRO A 272 11.76 8.31 -24.33
CA PRO A 272 12.10 9.73 -24.17
C PRO A 272 12.36 10.14 -22.72
N LEU A 273 11.65 9.55 -21.76
CA LEU A 273 11.83 9.84 -20.33
C LEU A 273 13.19 9.31 -19.83
N ALA A 274 13.56 8.11 -20.26
CA ALA A 274 14.87 7.53 -19.92
C ALA A 274 16.02 8.35 -20.54
N LYS A 275 15.87 8.82 -21.78
CA LYS A 275 16.84 9.72 -22.44
C LYS A 275 16.98 11.06 -21.70
N ASP A 276 15.86 11.64 -21.26
CA ASP A 276 15.87 12.90 -20.50
C ASP A 276 16.56 12.72 -19.14
N LEU A 277 16.36 11.58 -18.47
CA LEU A 277 17.07 11.24 -17.24
C LEU A 277 18.59 11.16 -17.48
N MET A 278 19.04 10.43 -18.51
CA MET A 278 20.46 10.31 -18.86
C MET A 278 21.08 11.67 -19.19
N ALA A 279 20.39 12.49 -19.99
CA ALA A 279 20.85 13.84 -20.32
C ALA A 279 20.95 14.75 -19.09
N THR A 280 19.97 14.66 -18.19
CA THR A 280 19.97 15.41 -16.91
C THR A 280 21.08 14.95 -15.97
N ALA A 281 21.39 13.65 -15.99
CA ALA A 281 22.49 13.04 -15.26
C ALA A 281 23.87 13.36 -15.86
N GLY A 282 23.92 13.87 -17.11
CA GLY A 282 25.17 14.17 -17.80
C GLY A 282 25.94 12.94 -18.26
N VAL A 283 25.24 11.80 -18.50
CA VAL A 283 25.84 10.53 -18.91
C VAL A 283 25.43 10.16 -20.34
N SER A 284 26.29 9.41 -21.03
CA SER A 284 26.14 9.02 -22.43
C SER A 284 25.73 7.56 -22.63
N SER A 285 25.89 6.71 -21.61
CA SER A 285 25.54 5.29 -21.65
C SER A 285 24.72 4.84 -20.43
N VAL A 286 24.03 3.73 -20.57
CA VAL A 286 23.27 3.09 -19.46
C VAL A 286 24.24 2.61 -18.38
N GLU A 287 25.44 2.17 -18.76
CA GLU A 287 26.50 1.73 -17.86
C GLU A 287 26.99 2.87 -16.97
N GLU A 288 27.19 4.06 -17.54
CA GLU A 288 27.56 5.27 -16.76
C GLU A 288 26.43 5.64 -15.79
N LEU A 289 25.16 5.57 -16.23
CA LEU A 289 24.01 5.82 -15.35
C LEU A 289 23.93 4.78 -14.21
N ALA A 290 24.21 3.52 -14.51
CA ALA A 290 24.21 2.43 -13.52
C ALA A 290 25.35 2.55 -12.49
N ALA A 291 26.52 3.09 -12.89
CA ALA A 291 27.69 3.26 -12.04
C ALA A 291 27.67 4.57 -11.23
N MET A 292 26.72 5.48 -11.49
CA MET A 292 26.62 6.78 -10.82
C MET A 292 26.38 6.62 -9.31
N PRO A 293 26.98 7.45 -8.42
CA PRO A 293 26.61 7.49 -7.00
C PRO A 293 25.11 7.67 -6.81
N ILE A 294 24.51 6.99 -5.82
CA ILE A 294 23.05 6.96 -5.65
C ILE A 294 22.46 8.35 -5.41
N ASP A 295 23.13 9.19 -4.64
CA ASP A 295 22.67 10.55 -4.34
C ASP A 295 22.64 11.43 -5.61
N ASP A 296 23.66 11.28 -6.49
CA ASP A 296 23.71 11.98 -7.78
C ASP A 296 22.61 11.49 -8.72
N PHE A 297 22.35 10.17 -8.73
CA PHE A 297 21.24 9.59 -9.49
C PHE A 297 19.89 10.14 -9.02
N VAL A 298 19.62 10.14 -7.71
CA VAL A 298 18.39 10.69 -7.13
C VAL A 298 18.26 12.17 -7.45
N ALA A 299 19.36 12.95 -7.33
CA ALA A 299 19.36 14.36 -7.68
C ALA A 299 19.07 14.62 -9.16
N ALA A 300 19.63 13.81 -10.08
CA ALA A 300 19.36 13.88 -11.50
C ALA A 300 17.89 13.55 -11.81
N MET A 301 17.38 12.45 -11.20
CA MET A 301 16.00 12.05 -11.35
C MET A 301 15.02 13.14 -10.91
N MET A 302 15.31 13.84 -9.80
CA MET A 302 14.48 14.94 -9.29
C MET A 302 14.50 16.19 -10.19
N LYS A 303 15.54 16.38 -11.01
CA LYS A 303 15.67 17.49 -11.96
C LYS A 303 15.11 17.16 -13.34
N SER A 304 15.08 15.87 -13.71
CA SER A 304 14.63 15.45 -15.05
C SER A 304 13.14 15.72 -15.26
N ARG A 305 12.72 15.83 -16.52
CA ARG A 305 11.30 15.96 -16.91
C ARG A 305 10.51 14.69 -16.55
N SER A 306 11.18 13.56 -16.45
CA SER A 306 10.63 12.32 -15.96
C SER A 306 10.33 12.36 -14.46
N LYS A 307 10.10 13.58 -13.90
CA LYS A 307 9.75 13.79 -12.49
C LYS A 307 8.96 12.62 -11.95
N ALA A 308 9.19 12.31 -10.70
CA ALA A 308 8.65 11.18 -9.96
C ALA A 308 7.19 10.77 -10.28
N ALA A 309 6.34 11.67 -10.73
CA ALA A 309 4.96 11.40 -11.12
C ALA A 309 4.78 10.62 -12.43
N PHE A 310 5.83 10.44 -13.24
CA PHE A 310 5.72 9.83 -14.57
C PHE A 310 6.27 8.41 -14.66
N TYR A 311 6.86 7.87 -13.60
CA TYR A 311 7.30 6.47 -13.61
C TYR A 311 6.10 5.53 -13.52
N ARG A 312 6.05 4.55 -14.43
CA ARG A 312 5.01 3.51 -14.51
C ARG A 312 5.59 2.26 -15.15
N PRO A 313 5.00 1.10 -14.90
CA PRO A 313 5.31 -0.11 -15.66
C PRO A 313 5.18 0.10 -17.16
N VAL A 314 6.01 -0.58 -17.92
CA VAL A 314 6.06 -0.47 -19.39
C VAL A 314 5.53 -1.76 -20.01
N VAL A 315 4.61 -1.64 -20.95
CA VAL A 315 4.18 -2.77 -21.79
C VAL A 315 5.32 -3.03 -22.79
N ASP A 316 6.30 -3.79 -22.32
CA ASP A 316 7.57 -4.08 -23.02
C ASP A 316 7.52 -5.31 -23.94
N GLY A 317 6.40 -6.05 -23.90
CA GLY A 317 6.24 -7.30 -24.64
C GLY A 317 6.96 -8.49 -24.04
N ARG A 318 7.56 -8.36 -22.83
CA ARG A 318 8.32 -9.37 -22.09
C ARG A 318 7.74 -9.64 -20.72
N SER A 319 7.95 -8.72 -19.78
CA SER A 319 7.44 -8.81 -18.41
C SER A 319 5.97 -8.35 -18.31
N LEU A 320 5.57 -7.39 -19.13
CA LEU A 320 4.19 -6.98 -19.30
C LEU A 320 3.86 -6.99 -20.80
N THR A 321 3.15 -8.03 -21.24
CA THR A 321 2.91 -8.28 -22.68
C THR A 321 1.76 -7.47 -23.25
N ARG A 322 0.81 -7.02 -22.40
CA ARG A 322 -0.31 -6.14 -22.75
C ARG A 322 -0.74 -5.29 -21.56
N GLN A 323 -1.58 -4.29 -21.82
CA GLN A 323 -2.14 -3.45 -20.78
C GLN A 323 -2.95 -4.30 -19.76
N PRO A 324 -2.89 -3.97 -18.46
CA PRO A 324 -3.60 -4.74 -17.43
C PRO A 324 -5.13 -4.73 -17.63
N TYR A 325 -5.70 -3.57 -17.96
CA TYR A 325 -7.15 -3.40 -18.08
C TYR A 325 -7.60 -2.63 -19.34
N ALA A 326 -6.74 -2.32 -20.29
CA ALA A 326 -7.12 -1.59 -21.51
C ALA A 326 -6.85 -2.45 -22.77
N PRO A 327 -7.81 -2.58 -23.72
CA PRO A 327 -9.19 -2.09 -23.67
C PRO A 327 -10.12 -2.93 -22.77
N ASP A 328 -9.69 -4.11 -22.35
CA ASP A 328 -10.38 -5.08 -21.50
C ASP A 328 -9.44 -5.63 -20.39
N ALA A 329 -9.99 -6.38 -19.44
CA ALA A 329 -9.19 -7.01 -18.40
C ALA A 329 -8.30 -8.11 -19.00
N ASN A 330 -7.03 -8.15 -18.54
CA ASN A 330 -6.05 -9.11 -19.02
C ASN A 330 -6.50 -10.55 -18.69
N PRO A 331 -6.47 -11.50 -19.66
CA PRO A 331 -6.91 -12.88 -19.42
C PRO A 331 -6.01 -13.67 -18.45
N VAL A 332 -4.77 -13.24 -18.20
CA VAL A 332 -3.84 -13.89 -17.25
C VAL A 332 -4.47 -14.11 -15.88
N SER A 333 -5.32 -13.19 -15.44
CA SER A 333 -6.01 -13.23 -14.14
C SER A 333 -7.53 -13.45 -14.26
N ALA A 334 -8.00 -14.13 -15.31
CA ALA A 334 -9.43 -14.29 -15.54
C ALA A 334 -10.17 -14.95 -14.35
N ASP A 335 -9.52 -15.88 -13.68
CA ASP A 335 -10.05 -16.69 -12.55
C ASP A 335 -9.77 -16.05 -11.17
N ILE A 336 -9.12 -14.88 -11.11
CA ILE A 336 -8.78 -14.21 -9.85
C ILE A 336 -9.94 -13.30 -9.44
N PRO A 337 -10.63 -13.54 -8.30
CA PRO A 337 -11.60 -12.61 -7.74
C PRO A 337 -10.98 -11.26 -7.44
N LEU A 338 -11.75 -10.19 -7.64
CA LEU A 338 -11.31 -8.81 -7.40
C LEU A 338 -12.28 -8.08 -6.47
N LEU A 339 -11.75 -7.47 -5.41
CA LEU A 339 -12.43 -6.43 -4.63
C LEU A 339 -11.81 -5.08 -5.04
N VAL A 340 -12.64 -4.13 -5.47
CA VAL A 340 -12.18 -2.83 -5.96
C VAL A 340 -13.06 -1.71 -5.44
N GLY A 341 -12.48 -0.56 -5.11
CA GLY A 341 -13.27 0.57 -4.65
C GLY A 341 -12.45 1.84 -4.44
N THR A 342 -13.12 2.85 -3.90
CA THR A 342 -12.55 4.19 -3.66
C THR A 342 -13.12 4.79 -2.39
N ASN A 343 -12.45 5.82 -1.90
CA ASN A 343 -13.03 6.76 -0.96
C ASN A 343 -13.91 7.78 -1.71
N ASN A 344 -14.89 8.37 -1.04
CA ASN A 344 -15.85 9.24 -1.71
C ASN A 344 -15.25 10.59 -2.14
N ASN A 345 -14.32 11.15 -1.35
CA ASN A 345 -13.79 12.50 -1.54
C ASN A 345 -12.26 12.52 -1.68
N GLU A 346 -11.70 11.58 -2.45
CA GLU A 346 -10.25 11.32 -2.61
C GLU A 346 -9.41 12.61 -2.74
N MET A 347 -9.83 13.51 -3.64
CA MET A 347 -9.05 14.69 -4.00
C MET A 347 -9.09 15.81 -2.96
N ARG A 348 -9.87 15.70 -1.91
CA ARG A 348 -9.79 16.62 -0.77
C ARG A 348 -8.46 16.51 -0.02
N LEU A 349 -7.76 15.38 -0.12
CA LEU A 349 -6.39 15.28 0.37
C LEU A 349 -5.41 16.03 -0.55
N GLN A 350 -5.18 15.51 -1.76
CA GLN A 350 -4.10 16.01 -2.63
C GLN A 350 -4.42 17.37 -3.25
N GLY A 351 -5.67 17.56 -3.70
CA GLY A 351 -6.13 18.81 -4.29
C GLY A 351 -6.55 19.86 -3.26
N GLY A 352 -6.73 19.46 -2.00
CA GLY A 352 -7.15 20.34 -0.90
C GLY A 352 -5.99 20.77 -0.01
N LEU A 353 -5.32 19.84 0.68
CA LEU A 353 -4.21 20.20 1.59
C LEU A 353 -3.01 20.83 0.87
N GLY A 354 -2.74 20.40 -0.38
CA GLY A 354 -1.69 21.00 -1.21
C GLY A 354 -2.05 22.37 -1.79
N SER A 355 -3.33 22.74 -1.79
CA SER A 355 -3.87 23.98 -2.33
C SER A 355 -5.12 24.38 -1.52
N PRO A 356 -4.94 24.91 -0.30
CA PRO A 356 -6.07 25.18 0.63
C PRO A 356 -7.13 26.13 0.07
N GLU A 357 -6.78 26.98 -0.90
CA GLU A 357 -7.72 27.85 -1.59
C GLU A 357 -8.83 27.09 -2.32
N ASN A 358 -8.61 25.83 -2.66
CA ASN A 358 -9.61 24.99 -3.32
C ASN A 358 -10.79 24.61 -2.40
N PHE A 359 -10.68 24.82 -1.07
CA PHE A 359 -11.79 24.66 -0.12
C PHE A 359 -12.73 25.89 -0.06
N ALA A 360 -12.44 26.95 -0.80
CA ALA A 360 -13.22 28.19 -0.80
C ALA A 360 -13.37 28.76 -2.22
N LEU A 361 -13.56 27.89 -3.22
CA LEU A 361 -13.73 28.30 -4.62
C LEU A 361 -15.08 29.02 -4.80
N THR A 362 -15.05 30.06 -5.64
CA THR A 362 -16.27 30.66 -6.17
C THR A 362 -16.67 30.03 -7.49
N TRP A 363 -17.93 30.20 -7.90
CA TRP A 363 -18.41 29.71 -9.19
C TRP A 363 -17.68 30.34 -10.38
N GLU A 364 -17.14 31.56 -10.24
CA GLU A 364 -16.35 32.24 -11.26
C GLU A 364 -14.95 31.63 -11.42
N GLN A 365 -14.39 31.09 -10.33
CA GLN A 365 -13.05 30.46 -10.34
C GLN A 365 -13.10 29.02 -10.82
N LEU A 366 -14.21 28.31 -10.62
CA LEU A 366 -14.36 26.89 -10.89
C LEU A 366 -13.99 26.47 -12.32
N PRO A 367 -14.41 27.18 -13.39
CA PRO A 367 -14.04 26.80 -14.76
C PRO A 367 -12.53 26.65 -14.96
N ALA A 368 -11.75 27.64 -14.54
CA ALA A 368 -10.29 27.61 -14.67
C ALA A 368 -9.63 26.51 -13.83
N LYS A 369 -10.24 26.12 -12.71
CA LYS A 369 -9.75 25.00 -11.86
C LYS A 369 -10.06 23.63 -12.46
N LEU A 370 -11.08 23.52 -13.32
CA LEU A 370 -11.46 22.28 -13.98
C LEU A 370 -10.68 21.98 -15.26
N THR A 371 -10.14 22.99 -15.95
CA THR A 371 -9.43 22.82 -17.24
C THR A 371 -8.26 21.83 -17.20
N PRO A 372 -7.53 21.61 -16.09
CA PRO A 372 -6.53 20.54 -16.00
C PRO A 372 -7.12 19.13 -16.09
N PHE A 373 -8.40 18.96 -15.78
CA PHE A 373 -9.07 17.64 -15.71
C PHE A 373 -10.01 17.39 -16.89
N VAL A 374 -10.48 18.45 -17.55
CA VAL A 374 -11.60 18.45 -18.51
C VAL A 374 -11.21 19.25 -19.73
N ASP A 375 -11.72 18.88 -20.91
CA ASP A 375 -11.61 19.73 -22.09
C ASP A 375 -12.41 21.02 -21.92
N ASP A 376 -11.86 22.17 -22.33
CA ASP A 376 -12.48 23.49 -22.15
C ASP A 376 -13.92 23.55 -22.68
N ALA A 377 -14.19 22.84 -23.77
CA ALA A 377 -15.52 22.77 -24.39
C ALA A 377 -16.58 22.10 -23.48
N ASP A 378 -16.15 21.20 -22.59
CA ASP A 378 -17.02 20.38 -21.75
C ASP A 378 -17.23 20.96 -20.35
N VAL A 379 -16.41 21.93 -19.91
CA VAL A 379 -16.44 22.53 -18.57
C VAL A 379 -17.83 23.04 -18.19
N GLY A 380 -18.46 23.79 -19.09
CA GLY A 380 -19.79 24.38 -18.86
C GLY A 380 -20.87 23.31 -18.66
N GLU A 381 -20.85 22.24 -19.47
CA GLU A 381 -21.78 21.12 -19.35
C GLU A 381 -21.59 20.35 -18.06
N ILE A 382 -20.32 20.11 -17.66
CA ILE A 382 -19.99 19.44 -16.39
C ILE A 382 -20.52 20.26 -15.22
N ILE A 383 -20.24 21.55 -15.14
CA ILE A 383 -20.72 22.40 -14.05
C ILE A 383 -22.26 22.39 -13.96
N ALA A 384 -22.95 22.54 -15.08
CA ALA A 384 -24.41 22.52 -15.11
C ALA A 384 -24.97 21.15 -14.69
N GLY A 385 -24.38 20.07 -15.17
CA GLY A 385 -24.80 18.71 -14.85
C GLY A 385 -24.53 18.35 -13.39
N MET A 386 -23.38 18.72 -12.84
CA MET A 386 -23.04 18.49 -11.43
C MET A 386 -23.98 19.27 -10.48
N ARG A 387 -24.29 20.53 -10.78
CA ARG A 387 -25.26 21.31 -10.01
C ARG A 387 -26.67 20.74 -10.06
N LYS A 388 -27.03 20.08 -11.16
CA LYS A 388 -28.32 19.40 -11.28
C LYS A 388 -28.32 18.06 -10.49
N ALA A 389 -27.24 17.30 -10.53
CA ALA A 389 -27.11 16.03 -9.82
C ALA A 389 -27.00 16.25 -8.29
N HIS A 390 -26.32 17.29 -7.87
CA HIS A 390 -26.01 17.63 -6.49
C HIS A 390 -26.35 19.12 -6.20
N PRO A 391 -27.63 19.45 -5.98
CA PRO A 391 -28.07 20.85 -5.78
C PRO A 391 -27.44 21.55 -4.57
N ASP A 392 -26.99 20.77 -3.58
CA ASP A 392 -26.40 21.26 -2.33
C ASP A 392 -24.89 21.48 -2.41
N TYR A 393 -24.23 21.09 -3.54
CA TYR A 393 -22.80 21.27 -3.72
C TYR A 393 -22.45 22.73 -3.97
N ASP A 394 -21.42 23.21 -3.30
CA ASP A 394 -20.76 24.47 -3.66
C ASP A 394 -19.72 24.27 -4.79
N ALA A 395 -19.00 25.33 -5.16
CA ALA A 395 -18.01 25.26 -6.23
C ALA A 395 -16.81 24.36 -5.88
N SER A 396 -16.42 24.31 -4.60
CA SER A 396 -15.35 23.45 -4.11
C SER A 396 -15.76 21.98 -4.16
N ASP A 397 -16.98 21.66 -3.79
CA ASP A 397 -17.51 20.30 -3.85
C ASP A 397 -17.51 19.78 -5.29
N VAL A 398 -18.00 20.60 -6.23
CA VAL A 398 -17.97 20.23 -7.67
C VAL A 398 -16.53 20.00 -8.14
N PHE A 399 -15.59 20.88 -7.78
CA PHE A 399 -14.18 20.71 -8.11
C PHE A 399 -13.61 19.39 -7.59
N PHE A 400 -13.77 19.13 -6.29
CA PHE A 400 -13.22 17.92 -5.68
C PHE A 400 -13.88 16.65 -6.22
N GLN A 401 -15.18 16.67 -6.50
CA GLN A 401 -15.89 15.50 -7.00
C GLN A 401 -15.50 15.17 -8.44
N VAL A 402 -15.40 16.17 -9.33
CA VAL A 402 -14.91 15.98 -10.71
C VAL A 402 -13.47 15.46 -10.70
N ALA A 403 -12.61 16.04 -9.87
CA ALA A 403 -11.23 15.61 -9.74
C ALA A 403 -11.13 14.18 -9.14
N THR A 404 -11.94 13.83 -8.14
CA THR A 404 -12.03 12.47 -7.58
C THR A 404 -12.48 11.46 -8.63
N PHE A 405 -13.53 11.80 -9.36
CA PHE A 405 -14.02 10.94 -10.44
C PHE A 405 -12.94 10.71 -11.49
N ARG A 406 -12.30 11.77 -11.97
CA ARG A 406 -11.27 11.73 -13.01
C ARG A 406 -10.08 10.86 -12.61
N ASN A 407 -9.59 11.00 -11.38
CA ASN A 407 -8.34 10.37 -10.96
C ASN A 407 -8.54 8.96 -10.37
N TYR A 408 -9.68 8.69 -9.71
CA TYR A 408 -9.88 7.46 -8.92
C TYR A 408 -11.14 6.70 -9.31
N ARG A 409 -12.34 7.30 -9.13
CA ARG A 409 -13.61 6.57 -9.25
C ARG A 409 -13.83 5.98 -10.63
N ASN A 410 -13.57 6.74 -11.70
CA ASN A 410 -13.71 6.24 -13.08
C ASN A 410 -12.78 5.04 -13.34
N THR A 411 -11.55 5.08 -12.81
CA THR A 411 -10.61 3.96 -12.93
C THR A 411 -11.16 2.69 -12.24
N ALA A 412 -11.65 2.80 -11.01
CA ALA A 412 -12.24 1.68 -10.27
C ALA A 412 -13.49 1.13 -10.98
N LEU A 413 -14.37 2.01 -11.47
CA LEU A 413 -15.56 1.62 -12.26
C LEU A 413 -15.15 0.85 -13.53
N ARG A 414 -14.22 1.40 -14.32
CA ARG A 414 -13.74 0.73 -15.55
C ARG A 414 -13.06 -0.61 -15.26
N GLN A 415 -12.32 -0.68 -14.17
CA GLN A 415 -11.70 -1.94 -13.71
C GLN A 415 -12.77 -2.98 -13.37
N ALA A 416 -13.78 -2.60 -12.58
CA ALA A 416 -14.91 -3.47 -12.25
C ALA A 416 -15.71 -3.89 -13.49
N GLU A 417 -16.06 -2.95 -14.38
CA GLU A 417 -16.79 -3.21 -15.64
C GLU A 417 -16.06 -4.21 -16.54
N ARG A 418 -14.73 -4.07 -16.66
CA ARG A 418 -13.92 -4.95 -17.51
C ARG A 418 -13.71 -6.32 -16.90
N LYS A 419 -13.42 -6.35 -15.60
CA LYS A 419 -13.18 -7.59 -14.86
C LYS A 419 -14.46 -8.42 -14.73
N SER A 420 -15.63 -7.80 -14.53
CA SER A 420 -16.91 -8.50 -14.43
C SER A 420 -17.36 -9.24 -15.71
N LYS A 421 -16.65 -9.05 -16.83
CA LYS A 421 -16.83 -9.84 -18.06
C LYS A 421 -16.06 -11.16 -18.04
N GLN A 422 -15.20 -11.37 -17.04
CA GLN A 422 -14.45 -12.61 -16.84
C GLN A 422 -15.17 -13.54 -15.86
N ALA A 423 -14.62 -14.75 -15.64
CA ALA A 423 -15.30 -15.78 -14.86
C ALA A 423 -15.34 -15.49 -13.35
N ALA A 424 -14.27 -14.89 -12.80
CA ALA A 424 -14.17 -14.65 -11.37
C ALA A 424 -15.05 -13.46 -10.92
N PRO A 425 -15.64 -13.53 -9.69
CA PRO A 425 -16.48 -12.47 -9.18
C PRO A 425 -15.70 -11.19 -8.92
N VAL A 426 -16.39 -10.06 -9.06
CA VAL A 426 -15.91 -8.72 -8.69
C VAL A 426 -16.83 -8.18 -7.62
N TYR A 427 -16.28 -7.49 -6.64
CA TYR A 427 -17.02 -6.75 -5.63
C TYR A 427 -16.58 -5.30 -5.65
N MET A 428 -17.52 -4.37 -5.53
CA MET A 428 -17.21 -2.94 -5.56
C MET A 428 -17.66 -2.28 -4.27
N TYR A 429 -16.79 -1.40 -3.70
CA TYR A 429 -17.10 -0.61 -2.52
C TYR A 429 -16.84 0.88 -2.73
N ARG A 430 -17.41 1.69 -1.83
CA ARG A 430 -17.08 3.10 -1.61
C ARG A 430 -17.09 3.36 -0.11
N LEU A 431 -16.05 4.04 0.39
CA LEU A 431 -16.03 4.53 1.77
C LEU A 431 -16.64 5.93 1.81
N ASP A 432 -17.68 6.12 2.64
CA ASP A 432 -18.39 7.40 2.79
C ASP A 432 -18.24 7.99 4.20
N TRP A 433 -17.69 7.25 5.18
CA TRP A 433 -17.45 7.75 6.53
C TRP A 433 -16.49 8.96 6.51
N LYS A 434 -16.92 10.08 7.16
CA LYS A 434 -16.21 11.35 7.14
C LYS A 434 -15.31 11.51 8.36
N THR A 435 -14.01 11.79 8.12
CA THR A 435 -13.06 12.09 9.19
C THR A 435 -13.34 13.46 9.83
N PRO A 436 -13.22 13.60 11.17
CA PRO A 436 -13.32 14.89 11.84
C PRO A 436 -12.03 15.74 11.72
N VAL A 437 -10.95 15.18 11.19
CA VAL A 437 -9.64 15.83 11.07
C VAL A 437 -9.75 17.06 10.15
N GLU A 438 -8.91 18.07 10.40
CA GLU A 438 -8.96 19.35 9.67
C GLU A 438 -10.33 20.06 9.74
N GLY A 439 -11.04 19.89 10.87
CA GLY A 439 -12.37 20.46 11.06
C GLY A 439 -13.45 19.79 10.19
N GLY A 440 -13.20 18.57 9.70
CA GLY A 440 -14.10 17.79 8.86
C GLY A 440 -14.07 18.15 7.37
N ARG A 441 -13.30 19.19 6.96
CA ARG A 441 -13.27 19.64 5.56
C ARG A 441 -12.69 18.63 4.58
N LEU A 442 -11.96 17.61 5.08
CA LEU A 442 -11.43 16.54 4.24
C LEU A 442 -12.49 15.51 3.86
N GLU A 443 -13.55 15.39 4.64
CA GLU A 443 -14.60 14.37 4.47
C GLU A 443 -14.03 12.95 4.43
N THR A 444 -14.07 12.28 3.26
CA THR A 444 -13.57 10.92 3.07
C THR A 444 -12.37 10.94 2.12
N PRO A 445 -11.19 11.42 2.57
CA PRO A 445 -10.05 11.69 1.70
C PRO A 445 -9.32 10.42 1.29
N HIS A 446 -8.41 10.55 0.32
CA HIS A 446 -7.53 9.50 -0.18
C HIS A 446 -6.79 8.76 0.95
N ALA A 447 -6.71 7.44 0.88
CA ALA A 447 -6.01 6.55 1.82
C ALA A 447 -6.65 6.40 3.23
N LEU A 448 -7.82 7.02 3.50
CA LEU A 448 -8.47 6.90 4.81
C LEU A 448 -8.88 5.45 5.15
N ASP A 449 -9.27 4.67 4.15
CA ASP A 449 -9.67 3.26 4.28
C ASP A 449 -8.57 2.35 4.84
N ILE A 450 -7.30 2.68 4.67
CA ILE A 450 -6.17 1.91 5.19
C ILE A 450 -6.26 1.71 6.71
N ALA A 451 -6.61 2.78 7.45
CA ALA A 451 -6.72 2.75 8.90
C ALA A 451 -7.75 1.70 9.39
N PHE A 452 -8.85 1.55 8.64
CA PHE A 452 -9.93 0.62 8.96
C PHE A 452 -9.64 -0.79 8.47
N VAL A 453 -9.07 -0.94 7.28
CA VAL A 453 -8.69 -2.25 6.72
C VAL A 453 -7.65 -2.97 7.59
N PHE A 454 -6.65 -2.25 8.09
CA PHE A 454 -5.63 -2.80 8.99
C PHE A 454 -6.06 -2.88 10.46
N ASP A 455 -7.28 -2.41 10.82
CA ASP A 455 -7.72 -2.24 12.22
C ASP A 455 -6.72 -1.38 13.04
N ASN A 456 -6.10 -0.39 12.38
CA ASN A 456 -5.01 0.44 12.93
C ASN A 456 -5.47 1.87 13.29
N VAL A 457 -6.70 2.04 13.78
CA VAL A 457 -7.23 3.36 14.17
C VAL A 457 -6.32 4.03 15.21
N ALA A 458 -5.86 3.28 16.23
CA ALA A 458 -4.94 3.79 17.26
C ALA A 458 -3.60 4.32 16.71
N ARG A 459 -3.17 3.82 15.55
CA ARG A 459 -1.95 4.25 14.84
C ARG A 459 -2.22 5.33 13.79
N SER A 460 -3.48 5.73 13.60
CA SER A 460 -3.94 6.60 12.53
C SER A 460 -4.64 7.88 13.01
N LEU A 461 -4.37 8.30 14.26
CA LEU A 461 -5.07 9.39 14.93
C LEU A 461 -4.98 10.73 14.17
N SER A 462 -3.88 10.97 13.47
CA SER A 462 -3.73 12.17 12.62
C SER A 462 -4.63 12.13 11.37
N TYR A 463 -5.23 10.96 11.09
CA TYR A 463 -6.06 10.76 9.90
C TYR A 463 -7.53 10.45 10.22
N THR A 464 -7.78 9.58 11.21
CA THR A 464 -9.14 9.20 11.64
C THR A 464 -9.71 10.12 12.73
N GLY A 465 -8.87 10.96 13.35
CA GLY A 465 -9.17 11.55 14.64
C GLY A 465 -9.09 10.51 15.78
N PRO A 466 -9.61 10.84 16.98
CA PRO A 466 -9.52 9.96 18.13
C PRO A 466 -10.31 8.66 17.93
N GLU A 467 -9.92 7.62 18.67
CA GLU A 467 -10.69 6.37 18.74
C GLU A 467 -12.08 6.64 19.34
N THR A 468 -13.11 6.22 18.64
CA THR A 468 -14.52 6.35 19.01
C THR A 468 -15.26 5.05 18.73
N ALA A 469 -16.51 4.92 19.18
CA ALA A 469 -17.36 3.80 18.80
C ALA A 469 -17.55 3.72 17.27
N GLN A 470 -17.60 4.87 16.58
CA GLN A 470 -17.73 4.91 15.12
C GLN A 470 -16.46 4.43 14.42
N THR A 471 -15.26 4.94 14.76
CA THR A 471 -14.01 4.49 14.15
C THR A 471 -13.74 3.01 14.41
N LYS A 472 -14.08 2.52 15.62
CA LYS A 472 -14.02 1.09 15.93
C LYS A 472 -15.01 0.30 15.06
N ARG A 473 -16.25 0.77 14.93
CA ARG A 473 -17.26 0.13 14.07
C ARG A 473 -16.79 0.04 12.62
N MET A 474 -16.19 1.12 12.08
CA MET A 474 -15.65 1.14 10.72
C MET A 474 -14.53 0.11 10.54
N ALA A 475 -13.60 0.03 11.52
CA ALA A 475 -12.54 -0.99 11.50
C ALA A 475 -13.12 -2.42 11.57
N ASP A 476 -14.13 -2.64 12.43
CA ASP A 476 -14.80 -3.94 12.53
C ASP A 476 -15.43 -4.35 11.19
N LEU A 477 -16.13 -3.44 10.52
CA LEU A 477 -16.79 -3.72 9.24
C LEU A 477 -15.80 -4.00 8.10
N MET A 478 -14.80 -3.12 7.94
CA MET A 478 -13.89 -3.19 6.80
C MET A 478 -12.84 -4.29 6.98
N ALA A 479 -12.18 -4.39 8.15
CA ALA A 479 -11.20 -5.46 8.38
C ALA A 479 -11.82 -6.85 8.24
N ASP A 480 -13.03 -7.07 8.79
CA ASP A 480 -13.72 -8.37 8.67
C ASP A 480 -14.09 -8.70 7.21
N ALA A 481 -14.51 -7.70 6.42
CA ALA A 481 -14.81 -7.90 5.01
C ALA A 481 -13.55 -8.28 4.19
N TRP A 482 -12.41 -7.61 4.43
CA TRP A 482 -11.14 -7.94 3.78
C TRP A 482 -10.63 -9.32 4.18
N ILE A 483 -10.72 -9.67 5.46
CA ILE A 483 -10.39 -11.03 5.96
C ILE A 483 -11.31 -12.09 5.32
N ALA A 484 -12.62 -11.85 5.25
CA ALA A 484 -13.57 -12.76 4.62
C ALA A 484 -13.24 -12.97 3.13
N PHE A 485 -12.94 -11.88 2.42
CA PHE A 485 -12.52 -11.95 1.03
C PHE A 485 -11.19 -12.71 0.87
N ALA A 486 -10.21 -12.44 1.72
CA ALA A 486 -8.93 -13.17 1.71
C ALA A 486 -9.11 -14.67 1.96
N ARG A 487 -10.08 -15.08 2.78
CA ARG A 487 -10.38 -16.50 3.03
C ARG A 487 -11.07 -17.19 1.86
N THR A 488 -12.06 -16.53 1.26
CA THR A 488 -13.06 -17.19 0.43
C THR A 488 -13.21 -16.62 -0.98
N GLY A 489 -12.71 -15.40 -1.23
CA GLY A 489 -13.00 -14.61 -2.43
C GLY A 489 -14.37 -13.90 -2.38
N ASN A 490 -15.04 -13.93 -1.22
CA ASN A 490 -16.34 -13.29 -0.99
C ASN A 490 -16.24 -12.41 0.28
N PRO A 491 -16.49 -11.09 0.20
CA PRO A 491 -16.35 -10.17 1.32
C PRO A 491 -17.54 -10.14 2.29
N ASN A 492 -18.58 -10.92 2.06
CA ASN A 492 -19.78 -10.93 2.89
C ASN A 492 -19.48 -11.43 4.30
N THR A 493 -19.98 -10.71 5.29
CA THR A 493 -19.95 -11.05 6.72
C THR A 493 -21.34 -10.92 7.31
N ALA A 494 -21.55 -11.46 8.52
CA ALA A 494 -22.85 -11.32 9.21
C ALA A 494 -23.17 -9.86 9.61
N ALA A 495 -22.17 -9.00 9.65
CA ALA A 495 -22.33 -7.59 10.06
C ALA A 495 -22.67 -6.65 8.89
N LEU A 496 -22.56 -7.15 7.65
CA LEU A 496 -22.85 -6.40 6.43
C LEU A 496 -24.19 -6.81 5.81
N PRO A 497 -24.89 -5.90 5.11
CA PRO A 497 -25.98 -6.28 4.21
C PRO A 497 -25.44 -7.21 3.12
N GLN A 498 -26.33 -8.02 2.52
CA GLN A 498 -25.96 -8.94 1.43
C GLN A 498 -25.30 -8.14 0.30
N TRP A 499 -24.02 -8.38 0.07
CA TRP A 499 -23.20 -7.72 -0.94
C TRP A 499 -23.09 -8.62 -2.19
N PRO A 500 -23.82 -8.33 -3.26
CA PRO A 500 -23.77 -9.14 -4.48
C PRO A 500 -22.50 -8.85 -5.29
N ALA A 501 -22.09 -9.81 -6.11
CA ALA A 501 -21.06 -9.58 -7.10
C ALA A 501 -21.48 -8.47 -8.08
N TYR A 502 -20.53 -7.62 -8.42
CA TYR A 502 -20.74 -6.50 -9.35
C TYR A 502 -21.02 -6.99 -10.77
N ASN A 503 -21.99 -6.37 -11.41
CA ASN A 503 -22.24 -6.47 -12.84
C ASN A 503 -22.62 -5.08 -13.40
N VAL A 504 -22.49 -4.92 -14.71
CA VAL A 504 -22.71 -3.62 -15.37
C VAL A 504 -24.18 -3.17 -15.41
N GLN A 505 -25.13 -4.08 -15.17
CA GLN A 505 -26.58 -3.78 -15.15
C GLN A 505 -27.00 -3.18 -13.81
N GLN A 506 -26.54 -3.76 -12.71
CA GLN A 506 -26.90 -3.34 -11.35
C GLN A 506 -25.88 -2.37 -10.74
N ARG A 507 -24.58 -2.53 -11.06
CA ARG A 507 -23.48 -1.75 -10.48
C ARG A 507 -23.52 -1.70 -8.96
N ALA A 508 -23.89 -2.85 -8.34
CA ALA A 508 -24.05 -2.96 -6.89
C ALA A 508 -22.73 -2.59 -6.19
N THR A 509 -22.81 -1.59 -5.32
CA THR A 509 -21.66 -1.02 -4.60
C THR A 509 -21.98 -1.04 -3.10
N MET A 510 -21.09 -1.62 -2.29
CA MET A 510 -21.14 -1.52 -0.84
C MET A 510 -20.68 -0.12 -0.44
N ILE A 511 -21.54 0.62 0.21
CA ILE A 511 -21.22 1.90 0.83
C ILE A 511 -20.84 1.63 2.28
N PHE A 512 -19.58 1.86 2.61
CA PHE A 512 -19.08 1.77 3.98
C PHE A 512 -19.26 3.08 4.71
N ASP A 513 -20.13 3.06 5.69
CA ASP A 513 -20.32 4.06 6.72
C ASP A 513 -20.64 3.33 8.04
N VAL A 514 -20.95 4.04 9.11
CA VAL A 514 -21.35 3.45 10.40
C VAL A 514 -22.51 2.45 10.22
N ASP A 515 -23.45 2.79 9.35
CA ASP A 515 -24.55 1.93 8.91
C ASP A 515 -24.36 1.59 7.41
N PRO A 516 -23.67 0.48 7.09
CA PRO A 516 -23.34 0.13 5.70
C PRO A 516 -24.58 -0.28 4.91
N GLU A 517 -24.61 0.09 3.64
CA GLU A 517 -25.68 -0.29 2.70
C GLU A 517 -25.15 -0.71 1.34
N VAL A 518 -25.96 -1.46 0.58
CA VAL A 518 -25.68 -1.74 -0.83
C VAL A 518 -26.55 -0.86 -1.71
N VAL A 519 -25.90 -0.03 -2.51
CA VAL A 519 -26.57 0.86 -3.46
C VAL A 519 -26.27 0.42 -4.89
N ASN A 520 -27.30 0.30 -5.71
CA ASN A 520 -27.14 0.02 -7.13
C ASN A 520 -26.86 1.33 -7.87
N ASP A 521 -25.71 1.37 -8.57
CA ASP A 521 -25.25 2.50 -9.38
C ASP A 521 -25.30 3.86 -8.63
N PRO A 522 -24.57 3.98 -7.50
CA PRO A 522 -24.57 5.22 -6.73
C PRO A 522 -24.13 6.40 -7.60
N ASP A 523 -24.83 7.54 -7.43
CA ASP A 523 -24.59 8.78 -8.17
C ASP A 523 -24.64 8.59 -9.70
N SER A 524 -25.61 7.82 -10.19
CA SER A 524 -25.72 7.43 -11.61
C SER A 524 -25.71 8.63 -12.57
N ALA A 525 -26.38 9.73 -12.23
CA ALA A 525 -26.43 10.94 -13.05
C ALA A 525 -25.04 11.60 -13.20
N GLU A 526 -24.26 11.67 -12.10
CA GLU A 526 -22.87 12.12 -12.11
C GLU A 526 -22.01 11.16 -12.94
N ARG A 527 -22.10 9.87 -12.67
CA ARG A 527 -21.32 8.85 -13.39
C ARG A 527 -21.54 8.92 -14.90
N GLU A 528 -22.79 8.98 -15.35
CA GLU A 528 -23.12 9.04 -16.79
C GLU A 528 -22.59 10.31 -17.45
N LEU A 529 -22.74 11.46 -16.79
CA LEU A 529 -22.22 12.74 -17.25
C LEU A 529 -20.70 12.67 -17.38
N LEU A 530 -20.01 12.29 -16.31
CA LEU A 530 -18.55 12.34 -16.24
C LEU A 530 -17.89 11.23 -17.08
N GLN A 531 -18.47 10.02 -17.18
CA GLN A 531 -17.95 8.97 -18.07
C GLN A 531 -18.05 9.35 -19.56
N ARG A 532 -19.03 10.13 -19.93
CA ARG A 532 -19.19 10.63 -21.29
C ARG A 532 -18.20 11.75 -21.63
N LEU A 533 -17.96 12.67 -20.71
CA LEU A 533 -17.15 13.88 -20.95
C LEU A 533 -15.68 13.74 -20.52
N LEU A 534 -15.35 12.71 -19.72
CA LEU A 534 -13.98 12.44 -19.29
C LEU A 534 -13.49 11.12 -19.92
N PRO A 535 -13.01 11.15 -21.16
CA PRO A 535 -12.58 9.93 -21.85
C PRO A 535 -11.35 9.31 -21.15
N GLU A 536 -11.23 7.98 -21.31
CA GLU A 536 -10.07 7.25 -20.81
C GLU A 536 -8.77 7.72 -21.46
N GLY A 537 -7.67 7.70 -20.73
CA GLY A 537 -6.33 7.82 -21.29
C GLY A 537 -5.68 9.20 -21.20
N ARG A 538 -6.34 10.24 -20.75
CA ARG A 538 -5.68 11.48 -20.34
C ARG A 538 -5.29 11.41 -18.87
N SER A 539 -4.28 10.58 -18.52
CA SER A 539 -3.55 10.80 -17.28
C SER A 539 -2.60 11.98 -17.49
N LEU A 540 -2.67 12.93 -16.58
CA LEU A 540 -1.75 14.07 -16.51
C LEU A 540 -0.29 13.63 -16.54
#